data_5096643cc84249acd74d26023b36a671
#
_entry.id   5096643cc84249acd74d26023b36a671
#
_cell.length_a   1.000
_cell.length_b   1.000
_cell.length_c   1.000
_cell.angle_alpha   90.00
_cell.angle_beta   90.00
_cell.angle_gamma   90.00
#
_symmetry.space_group_name_H-M   'P 1'
#
loop_
_entity.id
_entity.type
_entity.pdbx_description
1 polymer ?
#
loop_
_entity_poly.entity_id
_entity_poly.type
_entity_poly.pdbx_seq_one_letter_code
_entity_poly.pdbx_strand_id
1 'polypeptide(L)'
;MKDGFLKAAAFSPALRVADCTYNAQQILADVQAAAARGVKLAVFPEFCLTGYTCGDLFLQHTLQTGALDALQTVLDGTRTLDTVVLVGLPLLVHGKLYNCAAVLCRGQLLGLVPKTYLPNYGEFYEKRQFTPGSTEVETITVCGQQVPFGTSLLFRCRSMPSFVLGVELCEDLWSALPPSTFHALAGATVIANLSASDETVGKAEYRRALVSNQSARLLCGYLYASAGHGESTQDMVFAGHDLIAENGTLLAETAPFAGGIAETEIDCQRMEAERARNTSFELSRDGYTTVEFDLELTETPLTRWIDPAPFVPGDPKRRAERCELILKMQADGLAKRLEHAHAKTAVIGISGGLDSCLALLVAVRAMKQLGRPASDVLAVTMPCFGTTHRTRSN
;
A
#
# COMPACT_ATOMS: atom_id res chain seq x y z
N MET A 1 -7.13 15.58 4.22
CA MET A 1 -7.65 15.25 2.86
C MET A 1 -7.60 16.43 1.90
N LYS A 2 -7.60 17.64 2.38
CA LYS A 2 -7.66 18.89 1.58
C LYS A 2 -6.53 18.99 0.54
N ASP A 3 -5.34 18.47 0.86
CA ASP A 3 -4.17 18.50 -0.02
C ASP A 3 -3.86 17.12 -0.66
N GLY A 4 -4.87 16.26 -0.80
CA GLY A 4 -4.75 14.94 -1.41
C GLY A 4 -4.22 13.83 -0.50
N PHE A 5 -3.92 14.13 0.77
CA PHE A 5 -3.46 13.15 1.74
C PHE A 5 -4.62 12.48 2.48
N LEU A 6 -4.62 11.16 2.48
CA LEU A 6 -5.55 10.32 3.20
C LEU A 6 -4.88 9.75 4.44
N LYS A 7 -5.32 10.16 5.64
CA LYS A 7 -4.86 9.52 6.87
C LYS A 7 -5.53 8.17 7.03
N ALA A 8 -4.74 7.12 7.10
CA ALA A 8 -5.19 5.73 7.09
C ALA A 8 -4.51 4.92 8.20
N ALA A 9 -5.22 3.91 8.69
CA ALA A 9 -4.71 3.02 9.72
C ALA A 9 -5.12 1.56 9.46
N ALA A 10 -4.19 0.64 9.76
CA ALA A 10 -4.41 -0.79 9.82
C ALA A 10 -4.28 -1.24 11.27
N PHE A 11 -5.19 -2.12 11.70
CA PHE A 11 -5.39 -2.51 13.10
C PHE A 11 -5.27 -4.01 13.28
N SER A 12 -4.71 -4.43 14.40
CA SER A 12 -4.77 -5.81 14.91
C SER A 12 -5.37 -5.80 16.33
N PRO A 13 -6.71 -5.67 16.46
CA PRO A 13 -7.37 -5.62 17.76
C PRO A 13 -7.21 -6.95 18.51
N ALA A 14 -7.22 -6.90 19.83
CA ALA A 14 -7.30 -8.09 20.65
C ALA A 14 -8.72 -8.69 20.53
N LEU A 15 -8.81 -9.88 19.95
CA LEU A 15 -10.08 -10.55 19.68
C LEU A 15 -10.35 -11.67 20.70
N ARG A 16 -11.60 -12.18 20.67
CA ARG A 16 -12.00 -13.45 21.28
C ARG A 16 -12.73 -14.28 20.24
N VAL A 17 -12.26 -15.51 20.02
CA VAL A 17 -12.85 -16.43 19.06
C VAL A 17 -14.32 -16.66 19.39
N ALA A 18 -15.20 -16.45 18.41
CA ALA A 18 -16.67 -16.58 18.47
C ALA A 18 -17.40 -15.62 19.45
N ASP A 19 -16.70 -14.66 20.07
CA ASP A 19 -17.32 -13.61 20.90
C ASP A 19 -17.56 -12.33 20.08
N CYS A 20 -18.55 -12.37 19.20
CA CYS A 20 -18.86 -11.29 18.26
C CYS A 20 -19.14 -9.95 18.96
N THR A 21 -19.80 -10.00 20.12
CA THR A 21 -20.13 -8.80 20.91
C THR A 21 -18.88 -8.12 21.43
N TYR A 22 -17.97 -8.88 22.03
CA TYR A 22 -16.68 -8.37 22.52
C TYR A 22 -15.86 -7.78 21.35
N ASN A 23 -15.78 -8.52 20.25
CA ASN A 23 -14.98 -8.10 19.09
C ASN A 23 -15.50 -6.78 18.49
N ALA A 24 -16.81 -6.62 18.33
CA ALA A 24 -17.43 -5.38 17.88
C ALA A 24 -17.13 -4.18 18.78
N GLN A 25 -17.11 -4.39 20.12
CA GLN A 25 -16.78 -3.35 21.09
C GLN A 25 -15.30 -2.91 20.98
N GLN A 26 -14.37 -3.86 20.79
CA GLN A 26 -12.95 -3.54 20.59
C GLN A 26 -12.76 -2.73 19.30
N ILE A 27 -13.36 -3.19 18.20
CA ILE A 27 -13.31 -2.49 16.91
C ILE A 27 -13.87 -1.06 17.02
N LEU A 28 -15.00 -0.88 17.70
CA LEU A 28 -15.57 0.45 17.89
C LEU A 28 -14.67 1.37 18.72
N ALA A 29 -14.06 0.87 19.78
CA ALA A 29 -13.12 1.64 20.59
C ALA A 29 -11.92 2.13 19.75
N ASP A 30 -11.37 1.23 18.92
CA ASP A 30 -10.26 1.56 18.02
C ASP A 30 -10.66 2.56 16.95
N VAL A 31 -11.83 2.39 16.30
CA VAL A 31 -12.36 3.32 15.29
C VAL A 31 -12.60 4.70 15.88
N GLN A 32 -13.22 4.79 17.07
CA GLN A 32 -13.48 6.07 17.73
C GLN A 32 -12.18 6.81 18.07
N ALA A 33 -11.19 6.09 18.62
CA ALA A 33 -9.88 6.64 18.90
C ALA A 33 -9.15 7.10 17.64
N ALA A 34 -9.26 6.33 16.53
CA ALA A 34 -8.67 6.69 15.25
C ALA A 34 -9.36 7.91 14.61
N ALA A 35 -10.69 7.95 14.61
CA ALA A 35 -11.45 9.09 14.10
C ALA A 35 -11.11 10.39 14.83
N ALA A 36 -10.92 10.33 16.17
CA ALA A 36 -10.46 11.47 16.96
C ALA A 36 -9.07 11.98 16.56
N ARG A 37 -8.21 11.12 16.00
CA ARG A 37 -6.90 11.50 15.43
C ARG A 37 -6.96 11.91 13.95
N GLY A 38 -8.16 11.94 13.35
CA GLY A 38 -8.40 12.33 11.96
C GLY A 38 -8.17 11.21 10.94
N VAL A 39 -8.16 9.95 11.35
CA VAL A 39 -8.11 8.80 10.43
C VAL A 39 -9.40 8.76 9.61
N LYS A 40 -9.24 8.65 8.29
CA LYS A 40 -10.34 8.62 7.31
C LYS A 40 -10.57 7.22 6.71
N LEU A 41 -9.61 6.31 6.86
CA LEU A 41 -9.69 4.92 6.44
C LEU A 41 -9.13 4.02 7.55
N ALA A 42 -9.98 3.18 8.13
CA ALA A 42 -9.62 2.20 9.17
C ALA A 42 -9.86 0.78 8.64
N VAL A 43 -8.81 -0.03 8.60
CA VAL A 43 -8.87 -1.40 8.08
C VAL A 43 -8.58 -2.39 9.20
N PHE A 44 -9.50 -3.33 9.40
CA PHE A 44 -9.42 -4.40 10.40
C PHE A 44 -9.16 -5.75 9.72
N PRO A 45 -8.73 -6.78 10.47
CA PRO A 45 -8.41 -8.09 9.91
C PRO A 45 -9.60 -8.85 9.32
N GLU A 46 -9.28 -9.85 8.52
CA GLU A 46 -10.19 -10.89 8.06
C GLU A 46 -10.90 -11.55 9.26
N PHE A 47 -12.21 -11.72 9.17
CA PHE A 47 -13.07 -12.26 10.24
C PHE A 47 -12.93 -11.57 11.60
N CYS A 48 -12.53 -10.31 11.65
CA CYS A 48 -12.33 -9.60 12.92
C CYS A 48 -13.60 -9.53 13.80
N LEU A 49 -14.80 -9.71 13.24
CA LEU A 49 -16.04 -9.77 14.01
C LEU A 49 -16.25 -11.13 14.73
N THR A 50 -15.67 -12.20 14.24
CA THR A 50 -15.84 -13.55 14.79
C THR A 50 -14.56 -14.18 15.34
N GLY A 51 -13.40 -13.76 14.83
CA GLY A 51 -12.15 -14.48 14.81
C GLY A 51 -12.06 -15.41 13.59
N TYR A 52 -10.84 -15.60 13.08
CA TYR A 52 -10.55 -16.47 11.94
C TYR A 52 -10.64 -17.96 12.33
N THR A 53 -10.24 -18.30 13.54
CA THR A 53 -10.05 -19.68 14.01
C THR A 53 -11.32 -20.33 14.56
N CYS A 54 -12.51 -19.90 14.12
CA CYS A 54 -13.79 -20.47 14.52
C CYS A 54 -14.05 -21.90 14.01
N GLY A 55 -13.35 -22.34 12.96
CA GLY A 55 -13.53 -23.69 12.40
C GLY A 55 -14.98 -23.98 11.99
N ASP A 56 -15.50 -25.15 12.38
CA ASP A 56 -16.88 -25.54 12.02
C ASP A 56 -17.99 -24.73 12.73
N LEU A 57 -17.63 -23.85 13.68
CA LEU A 57 -18.60 -22.89 14.25
C LEU A 57 -19.15 -21.93 13.18
N PHE A 58 -18.41 -21.66 12.11
CA PHE A 58 -18.90 -20.86 10.99
C PHE A 58 -20.17 -21.42 10.37
N LEU A 59 -20.41 -22.73 10.44
CA LEU A 59 -21.62 -23.39 9.93
C LEU A 59 -22.82 -23.27 10.88
N GLN A 60 -22.62 -22.73 12.08
CA GLN A 60 -23.69 -22.59 13.08
C GLN A 60 -24.41 -21.25 12.92
N HIS A 61 -25.74 -21.31 12.87
CA HIS A 61 -26.60 -20.14 12.76
C HIS A 61 -26.35 -19.10 13.86
N THR A 62 -26.03 -19.55 15.08
CA THR A 62 -25.72 -18.69 16.22
C THR A 62 -24.51 -17.78 15.93
N LEU A 63 -23.43 -18.31 15.35
CA LEU A 63 -22.27 -17.48 14.99
C LEU A 63 -22.56 -16.55 13.83
N GLN A 64 -23.31 -17.03 12.81
CA GLN A 64 -23.69 -16.21 11.65
C GLN A 64 -24.58 -15.03 12.06
N THR A 65 -25.55 -15.27 12.93
CA THR A 65 -26.41 -14.21 13.49
C THR A 65 -25.60 -13.25 14.36
N GLY A 66 -24.75 -13.78 15.24
CA GLY A 66 -23.87 -12.97 16.09
C GLY A 66 -22.94 -12.07 15.28
N ALA A 67 -22.44 -12.54 14.13
CA ALA A 67 -21.62 -11.72 13.22
C ALA A 67 -22.41 -10.56 12.61
N LEU A 68 -23.69 -10.78 12.23
CA LEU A 68 -24.57 -9.72 11.72
C LEU A 68 -24.95 -8.72 12.81
N ASP A 69 -25.24 -9.17 14.03
CA ASP A 69 -25.51 -8.30 15.19
C ASP A 69 -24.26 -7.43 15.53
N ALA A 70 -23.09 -8.01 15.43
CA ALA A 70 -21.81 -7.31 15.59
C ALA A 70 -21.60 -6.27 14.48
N LEU A 71 -21.89 -6.61 13.23
CA LEU A 71 -21.86 -5.68 12.10
C LEU A 71 -22.82 -4.52 12.33
N GLN A 72 -24.07 -4.81 12.77
CA GLN A 72 -25.06 -3.77 13.09
C GLN A 72 -24.55 -2.85 14.21
N THR A 73 -23.90 -3.42 15.22
CA THR A 73 -23.31 -2.65 16.33
C THR A 73 -22.22 -1.68 15.81
N VAL A 74 -21.38 -2.14 14.91
CA VAL A 74 -20.33 -1.28 14.29
C VAL A 74 -20.98 -0.20 13.41
N LEU A 75 -22.00 -0.55 12.61
CA LEU A 75 -22.76 0.41 11.81
C LEU A 75 -23.35 1.53 12.67
N ASP A 76 -24.02 1.16 13.76
CA ASP A 76 -24.65 2.14 14.66
C ASP A 76 -23.61 3.03 15.36
N GLY A 77 -22.51 2.45 15.82
CA GLY A 77 -21.45 3.18 16.51
C GLY A 77 -20.61 4.09 15.61
N THR A 78 -20.69 3.91 14.29
CA THR A 78 -19.95 4.72 13.32
C THR A 78 -20.78 5.80 12.63
N ARG A 79 -22.05 5.95 12.95
CA ARG A 79 -22.99 6.90 12.27
C ARG A 79 -22.51 8.36 12.26
N THR A 80 -21.83 8.76 13.31
CA THR A 80 -21.34 10.15 13.46
C THR A 80 -19.86 10.30 13.12
N LEU A 81 -19.19 9.21 12.73
CA LEU A 81 -17.76 9.22 12.44
C LEU A 81 -17.53 9.46 10.94
N ASP A 82 -16.62 10.37 10.64
CA ASP A 82 -16.21 10.70 9.27
C ASP A 82 -15.03 9.84 8.83
N THR A 83 -15.24 8.52 8.87
CA THR A 83 -14.22 7.50 8.61
C THR A 83 -14.84 6.35 7.83
N VAL A 84 -14.16 5.87 6.79
CA VAL A 84 -14.46 4.59 6.14
C VAL A 84 -13.86 3.49 6.98
N VAL A 85 -14.66 2.48 7.31
CA VAL A 85 -14.26 1.35 8.16
C VAL A 85 -14.45 0.05 7.39
N LEU A 86 -13.45 -0.83 7.41
CA LEU A 86 -13.51 -2.16 6.82
C LEU A 86 -13.39 -3.21 7.91
N VAL A 87 -14.36 -4.13 7.95
CA VAL A 87 -14.38 -5.25 8.90
C VAL A 87 -14.66 -6.57 8.20
N GLY A 88 -14.03 -7.65 8.65
CA GLY A 88 -14.20 -9.00 8.11
C GLY A 88 -15.26 -9.80 8.86
N LEU A 89 -16.11 -10.53 8.12
CA LEU A 89 -17.19 -11.37 8.68
C LEU A 89 -17.55 -12.56 7.77
N PRO A 90 -18.08 -13.66 8.34
CA PRO A 90 -18.76 -14.68 7.55
C PRO A 90 -20.17 -14.19 7.15
N LEU A 91 -20.56 -14.39 5.90
CA LEU A 91 -21.87 -13.98 5.39
C LEU A 91 -22.56 -15.11 4.64
N LEU A 92 -23.79 -15.43 5.03
CA LEU A 92 -24.63 -16.39 4.31
C LEU A 92 -25.45 -15.66 3.24
N VAL A 93 -25.23 -15.99 1.96
CA VAL A 93 -25.96 -15.44 0.81
C VAL A 93 -26.45 -16.61 -0.05
N HIS A 94 -27.75 -16.66 -0.35
CA HIS A 94 -28.38 -17.72 -1.18
C HIS A 94 -27.99 -19.15 -0.77
N GLY A 95 -27.89 -19.41 0.55
CA GLY A 95 -27.54 -20.71 1.10
C GLY A 95 -26.05 -21.10 0.96
N LYS A 96 -25.20 -20.15 0.58
CA LYS A 96 -23.73 -20.30 0.52
C LYS A 96 -23.07 -19.35 1.51
N LEU A 97 -22.03 -19.83 2.19
CA LEU A 97 -21.26 -19.03 3.14
C LEU A 97 -20.05 -18.42 2.45
N TYR A 98 -19.82 -17.14 2.68
CA TYR A 98 -18.72 -16.37 2.12
C TYR A 98 -17.87 -15.74 3.21
N ASN A 99 -16.56 -15.65 2.97
CA ASN A 99 -15.63 -14.83 3.71
C ASN A 99 -15.65 -13.42 3.11
N CYS A 100 -16.13 -12.43 3.84
CA CYS A 100 -16.42 -11.10 3.31
C CYS A 100 -15.73 -9.98 4.07
N ALA A 101 -15.37 -8.94 3.35
CA ALA A 101 -15.10 -7.62 3.88
C ALA A 101 -16.34 -6.73 3.71
N ALA A 102 -16.80 -6.12 4.81
CA ALA A 102 -17.82 -5.08 4.80
C ALA A 102 -17.16 -3.70 4.79
N VAL A 103 -17.59 -2.84 3.88
CA VAL A 103 -17.13 -1.46 3.75
C VAL A 103 -18.22 -0.53 4.27
N LEU A 104 -17.93 0.22 5.33
CA LEU A 104 -18.87 1.08 6.03
C LEU A 104 -18.43 2.54 6.01
N CYS A 105 -19.39 3.45 5.95
CA CYS A 105 -19.15 4.89 6.12
C CYS A 105 -20.38 5.55 6.76
N ARG A 106 -20.19 6.26 7.87
CA ARG A 106 -21.25 7.02 8.57
C ARG A 106 -22.52 6.19 8.82
N GLY A 107 -22.36 4.94 9.27
CA GLY A 107 -23.48 4.03 9.54
C GLY A 107 -24.16 3.44 8.30
N GLN A 108 -23.64 3.71 7.12
CA GLN A 108 -24.08 3.09 5.87
C GLN A 108 -23.14 1.93 5.50
N LEU A 109 -23.73 0.81 5.10
CA LEU A 109 -23.03 -0.30 4.50
C LEU A 109 -22.89 -0.01 2.99
N LEU A 110 -21.70 0.36 2.55
CA LEU A 110 -21.43 0.74 1.17
C LEU A 110 -21.36 -0.47 0.23
N GLY A 111 -20.92 -1.62 0.73
CA GLY A 111 -20.80 -2.84 -0.04
C GLY A 111 -20.14 -3.97 0.74
N LEU A 112 -20.23 -5.16 0.16
CA LEU A 112 -19.67 -6.40 0.69
C LEU A 112 -18.81 -7.06 -0.39
N VAL A 113 -17.54 -7.29 -0.07
CA VAL A 113 -16.58 -7.89 -0.99
C VAL A 113 -16.22 -9.29 -0.49
N PRO A 114 -16.67 -10.36 -1.19
CA PRO A 114 -16.28 -11.73 -0.84
C PRO A 114 -14.87 -12.05 -1.32
N LYS A 115 -14.16 -12.91 -0.58
CA LYS A 115 -12.82 -13.39 -0.92
C LYS A 115 -12.83 -14.17 -2.22
N THR A 116 -11.88 -13.88 -3.10
CA THR A 116 -11.77 -14.50 -4.42
C THR A 116 -11.08 -15.86 -4.34
N TYR A 117 -9.92 -15.93 -3.68
CA TYR A 117 -9.12 -17.15 -3.56
C TYR A 117 -9.19 -17.70 -2.14
N LEU A 118 -9.72 -18.90 -2.01
CA LEU A 118 -9.83 -19.60 -0.73
C LEU A 118 -8.67 -20.57 -0.56
N PRO A 119 -7.74 -20.35 0.40
CA PRO A 119 -6.67 -21.29 0.67
C PRO A 119 -7.23 -22.60 1.21
N ASN A 120 -6.74 -23.73 0.66
CA ASN A 120 -7.13 -25.07 1.08
C ASN A 120 -5.95 -26.02 0.91
N TYR A 121 -4.85 -25.67 1.54
CA TYR A 121 -3.58 -26.37 1.56
C TYR A 121 -2.83 -26.09 2.88
N GLY A 122 -1.91 -26.97 3.26
CA GLY A 122 -1.19 -26.85 4.51
C GLY A 122 -2.15 -26.80 5.70
N GLU A 123 -2.06 -25.74 6.46
CA GLU A 123 -2.85 -25.42 7.66
C GLU A 123 -4.21 -24.74 7.36
N PHE A 124 -4.50 -24.41 6.11
CA PHE A 124 -5.72 -23.72 5.74
C PHE A 124 -6.80 -24.65 5.17
N TYR A 125 -8.06 -24.46 5.60
CA TYR A 125 -9.21 -25.31 5.25
C TYR A 125 -10.44 -24.50 4.78
N GLU A 126 -10.26 -23.30 4.22
CA GLU A 126 -11.39 -22.38 3.96
C GLU A 126 -12.45 -22.97 3.01
N LYS A 127 -12.07 -23.80 2.03
CA LYS A 127 -13.03 -24.46 1.13
C LYS A 127 -13.96 -25.45 1.82
N ARG A 128 -13.68 -25.81 3.07
CA ARG A 128 -14.57 -26.64 3.87
C ARG A 128 -15.88 -25.90 4.23
N GLN A 129 -15.79 -24.59 4.50
CA GLN A 129 -16.93 -23.79 4.94
C GLN A 129 -17.36 -22.74 3.89
N PHE A 130 -16.44 -22.19 3.11
CA PHE A 130 -16.68 -21.00 2.31
C PHE A 130 -16.71 -21.25 0.81
N THR A 131 -17.42 -20.37 0.10
CA THR A 131 -17.56 -20.31 -1.35
C THR A 131 -16.74 -19.13 -1.88
N PRO A 132 -15.99 -19.27 -3.00
CA PRO A 132 -15.32 -18.14 -3.64
C PRO A 132 -16.28 -17.06 -4.10
N GLY A 133 -15.86 -15.80 -4.02
CA GLY A 133 -16.61 -14.68 -4.55
C GLY A 133 -16.68 -14.67 -6.08
N SER A 134 -17.75 -14.06 -6.61
CA SER A 134 -17.93 -13.83 -8.05
C SER A 134 -17.61 -12.39 -8.42
N THR A 135 -17.15 -12.19 -9.66
CA THR A 135 -16.98 -10.85 -10.26
C THR A 135 -18.32 -10.20 -10.61
N GLU A 136 -19.40 -11.00 -10.75
CA GLU A 136 -20.75 -10.47 -10.91
C GLU A 136 -21.18 -9.79 -9.61
N VAL A 137 -21.68 -8.57 -9.74
CA VAL A 137 -22.18 -7.77 -8.61
C VAL A 137 -23.69 -7.86 -8.56
N GLU A 138 -24.21 -8.36 -7.46
CA GLU A 138 -25.64 -8.39 -7.17
C GLU A 138 -26.00 -7.49 -5.99
N THR A 139 -27.28 -7.16 -5.85
CA THR A 139 -27.78 -6.41 -4.69
C THR A 139 -28.42 -7.37 -3.69
N ILE A 140 -27.94 -7.34 -2.45
CA ILE A 140 -28.47 -8.16 -1.35
C ILE A 140 -28.93 -7.28 -0.19
N THR A 141 -29.73 -7.85 0.72
CA THR A 141 -30.18 -7.15 1.93
C THR A 141 -29.39 -7.63 3.14
N VAL A 142 -28.65 -6.72 3.78
CA VAL A 142 -27.88 -6.99 5.00
C VAL A 142 -28.09 -5.85 6.00
N CYS A 143 -28.35 -6.18 7.26
CA CYS A 143 -28.64 -5.19 8.31
C CYS A 143 -29.73 -4.17 7.89
N GLY A 144 -30.76 -4.62 7.17
CA GLY A 144 -31.86 -3.78 6.67
C GLY A 144 -31.50 -2.83 5.53
N GLN A 145 -30.28 -2.90 4.98
CA GLN A 145 -29.81 -2.07 3.88
C GLN A 145 -29.68 -2.90 2.59
N GLN A 146 -30.02 -2.28 1.44
CA GLN A 146 -29.77 -2.84 0.10
C GLN A 146 -28.34 -2.47 -0.30
N VAL A 147 -27.47 -3.47 -0.51
CA VAL A 147 -26.04 -3.25 -0.71
C VAL A 147 -25.50 -4.10 -1.86
N PRO A 148 -24.54 -3.60 -2.64
CA PRO A 148 -23.84 -4.40 -3.64
C PRO A 148 -22.95 -5.46 -2.99
N PHE A 149 -22.96 -6.66 -3.56
CA PHE A 149 -22.17 -7.82 -3.16
C PHE A 149 -21.45 -8.40 -4.38
N GLY A 150 -20.13 -8.51 -4.34
CA GLY A 150 -19.30 -9.05 -5.41
C GLY A 150 -17.83 -8.60 -5.30
N THR A 151 -16.94 -9.22 -6.07
CA THR A 151 -15.51 -8.89 -6.02
C THR A 151 -15.14 -7.67 -6.87
N SER A 152 -15.95 -7.32 -7.90
CA SER A 152 -15.70 -6.20 -8.82
C SER A 152 -16.33 -4.89 -8.33
N LEU A 153 -16.03 -4.52 -7.07
CA LEU A 153 -16.49 -3.28 -6.45
C LEU A 153 -15.34 -2.30 -6.23
N LEU A 154 -15.61 -1.03 -6.54
CA LEU A 154 -14.78 0.11 -6.15
C LEU A 154 -15.60 1.09 -5.31
N PHE A 155 -14.93 1.73 -4.35
CA PHE A 155 -15.54 2.74 -3.49
C PHE A 155 -14.85 4.08 -3.72
N ARG A 156 -15.58 5.05 -4.30
CA ARG A 156 -15.02 6.35 -4.68
C ARG A 156 -15.48 7.45 -3.74
N CYS A 157 -14.54 8.21 -3.21
CA CYS A 157 -14.84 9.42 -2.46
C CYS A 157 -15.15 10.58 -3.41
N ARG A 158 -16.38 11.12 -3.41
CA ARG A 158 -16.76 12.24 -4.29
C ARG A 158 -16.03 13.53 -3.92
N SER A 159 -15.86 13.79 -2.63
CA SER A 159 -15.16 14.99 -2.13
C SER A 159 -13.66 14.96 -2.40
N MET A 160 -13.03 13.78 -2.54
CA MET A 160 -11.64 13.59 -2.95
C MET A 160 -11.54 12.51 -4.03
N PRO A 161 -11.78 12.84 -5.31
CA PRO A 161 -11.85 11.86 -6.40
C PRO A 161 -10.60 11.02 -6.60
N SER A 162 -9.44 11.50 -6.15
CA SER A 162 -8.19 10.73 -6.12
C SER A 162 -8.19 9.60 -5.07
N PHE A 163 -9.15 9.54 -4.16
CA PHE A 163 -9.35 8.42 -3.25
C PHE A 163 -10.39 7.46 -3.81
N VAL A 164 -9.91 6.38 -4.43
CA VAL A 164 -10.72 5.24 -4.89
C VAL A 164 -10.18 3.99 -4.22
N LEU A 165 -11.04 3.34 -3.42
CA LEU A 165 -10.68 2.16 -2.64
C LEU A 165 -11.07 0.89 -3.38
N GLY A 166 -10.12 -0.05 -3.51
CA GLY A 166 -10.35 -1.46 -3.85
C GLY A 166 -10.10 -2.34 -2.63
N VAL A 167 -10.77 -3.47 -2.54
CA VAL A 167 -10.70 -4.37 -1.36
C VAL A 167 -10.42 -5.79 -1.81
N GLU A 168 -9.48 -6.45 -1.13
CA GLU A 168 -9.20 -7.87 -1.28
C GLU A 168 -8.93 -8.53 0.08
N LEU A 169 -8.95 -9.86 0.17
CA LEU A 169 -8.80 -10.57 1.43
C LEU A 169 -7.65 -11.56 1.38
N CYS A 170 -6.70 -11.42 2.29
CA CYS A 170 -5.64 -12.35 2.65
C CYS A 170 -5.00 -13.07 1.45
N GLU A 171 -5.39 -14.30 1.18
CA GLU A 171 -4.87 -15.16 0.08
C GLU A 171 -4.95 -14.48 -1.29
N ASP A 172 -5.87 -13.56 -1.48
CA ASP A 172 -6.00 -12.80 -2.73
C ASP A 172 -4.67 -12.14 -3.11
N LEU A 173 -3.93 -11.56 -2.14
CA LEU A 173 -2.60 -10.98 -2.39
C LEU A 173 -1.53 -12.03 -2.71
N TRP A 174 -1.62 -13.22 -2.10
CA TRP A 174 -0.60 -14.27 -2.26
C TRP A 174 -0.76 -15.05 -3.56
N SER A 175 -1.90 -14.92 -4.22
CA SER A 175 -2.20 -15.57 -5.50
C SER A 175 -1.30 -15.04 -6.63
N ALA A 176 -1.16 -15.84 -7.68
CA ALA A 176 -0.37 -15.44 -8.85
C ALA A 176 -0.94 -14.20 -9.58
N LEU A 177 -2.25 -13.98 -9.47
CA LEU A 177 -2.96 -12.85 -10.07
C LEU A 177 -3.90 -12.22 -9.04
N PRO A 178 -3.39 -11.34 -8.16
CA PRO A 178 -4.18 -10.70 -7.13
C PRO A 178 -5.34 -9.85 -7.69
N PRO A 179 -6.54 -9.87 -7.07
CA PRO A 179 -7.65 -9.00 -7.45
C PRO A 179 -7.28 -7.51 -7.44
N SER A 180 -6.39 -7.09 -6.54
CA SER A 180 -5.86 -5.72 -6.50
C SER A 180 -5.27 -5.25 -7.82
N THR A 181 -4.75 -6.16 -8.66
CA THR A 181 -4.28 -5.83 -10.02
C THR A 181 -5.42 -5.26 -10.86
N PHE A 182 -6.56 -5.93 -10.87
CA PHE A 182 -7.74 -5.48 -11.60
C PHE A 182 -8.37 -4.24 -10.97
N HIS A 183 -8.41 -4.18 -9.63
CA HIS A 183 -8.91 -2.99 -8.92
C HIS A 183 -8.11 -1.74 -9.29
N ALA A 184 -6.79 -1.84 -9.33
CA ALA A 184 -5.93 -0.71 -9.71
C ALA A 184 -6.13 -0.31 -11.17
N LEU A 185 -6.23 -1.27 -12.09
CA LEU A 185 -6.53 -1.01 -13.51
C LEU A 185 -7.94 -0.43 -13.68
N ALA A 186 -8.90 -0.78 -12.83
CA ALA A 186 -10.23 -0.18 -12.81
C ALA A 186 -10.25 1.24 -12.17
N GLY A 187 -9.15 1.67 -11.55
CA GLY A 187 -8.95 3.02 -11.04
C GLY A 187 -8.73 3.14 -9.53
N ALA A 188 -8.67 2.03 -8.78
CA ALA A 188 -8.38 2.10 -7.34
C ALA A 188 -6.97 2.68 -7.11
N THR A 189 -6.87 3.71 -6.30
CA THR A 189 -5.61 4.34 -5.87
C THR A 189 -5.17 3.88 -4.48
N VAL A 190 -6.08 3.27 -3.75
CA VAL A 190 -5.83 2.67 -2.43
C VAL A 190 -6.40 1.26 -2.42
N ILE A 191 -5.62 0.31 -1.97
CA ILE A 191 -6.03 -1.08 -1.76
C ILE A 191 -6.02 -1.38 -0.27
N ALA A 192 -7.08 -2.01 0.21
CA ALA A 192 -7.17 -2.55 1.56
C ALA A 192 -7.23 -4.08 1.48
N ASN A 193 -6.35 -4.73 2.22
CA ASN A 193 -6.32 -6.19 2.38
C ASN A 193 -6.58 -6.55 3.84
N LEU A 194 -7.69 -7.24 4.07
CA LEU A 194 -8.05 -7.78 5.36
C LEU A 194 -7.49 -9.20 5.44
N SER A 195 -6.55 -9.45 6.35
CA SER A 195 -5.82 -10.72 6.42
C SER A 195 -5.95 -11.42 7.78
N ALA A 196 -5.85 -12.73 7.73
CA ALA A 196 -5.55 -13.60 8.86
C ALA A 196 -4.43 -14.55 8.42
N SER A 197 -3.22 -13.98 8.30
CA SER A 197 -2.04 -14.72 7.88
C SER A 197 -1.28 -15.22 9.12
N ASP A 198 -1.10 -16.53 9.20
CA ASP A 198 -0.25 -17.14 10.21
C ASP A 198 1.19 -16.65 10.11
N GLU A 199 1.97 -16.84 11.17
CA GLU A 199 3.38 -16.46 11.19
C GLU A 199 4.30 -17.68 11.18
N THR A 200 5.25 -17.65 10.26
CA THR A 200 6.33 -18.63 10.19
C THR A 200 7.67 -17.89 10.02
N VAL A 201 8.78 -18.58 10.34
CA VAL A 201 10.12 -17.97 10.26
C VAL A 201 10.41 -17.47 8.83
N GLY A 202 10.68 -16.18 8.69
CA GLY A 202 10.96 -15.53 7.40
C GLY A 202 9.73 -14.99 6.66
N LYS A 203 8.51 -15.31 7.12
CA LYS A 203 7.27 -14.87 6.43
C LYS A 203 7.05 -13.36 6.55
N ALA A 204 7.48 -12.74 7.65
CA ALA A 204 7.36 -11.30 7.85
C ALA A 204 8.14 -10.50 6.78
N GLU A 205 9.38 -10.92 6.45
CA GLU A 205 10.17 -10.28 5.38
C GLU A 205 9.50 -10.47 4.01
N TYR A 206 9.01 -11.69 3.73
CA TYR A 206 8.32 -11.96 2.48
C TYR A 206 7.03 -11.15 2.35
N ARG A 207 6.21 -11.07 3.42
CA ARG A 207 5.00 -10.25 3.48
C ARG A 207 5.31 -8.78 3.22
N ARG A 208 6.34 -8.23 3.85
CA ARG A 208 6.81 -6.85 3.63
C ARG A 208 7.21 -6.61 2.18
N ALA A 209 7.96 -7.53 1.59
CA ALA A 209 8.35 -7.46 0.18
C ALA A 209 7.13 -7.55 -0.74
N LEU A 210 6.18 -8.44 -0.47
CA LEU A 210 4.98 -8.65 -1.26
C LEU A 210 4.09 -7.40 -1.27
N VAL A 211 3.77 -6.84 -0.10
CA VAL A 211 2.97 -5.62 0.05
C VAL A 211 3.64 -4.43 -0.65
N SER A 212 4.94 -4.23 -0.42
CA SER A 212 5.69 -3.13 -1.04
C SER A 212 5.75 -3.27 -2.56
N ASN A 213 6.03 -4.47 -3.09
CA ASN A 213 6.07 -4.71 -4.53
C ASN A 213 4.71 -4.54 -5.19
N GLN A 214 3.63 -5.02 -4.55
CA GLN A 214 2.28 -4.85 -5.08
C GLN A 214 1.89 -3.37 -5.12
N SER A 215 2.17 -2.62 -4.06
CA SER A 215 1.99 -1.16 -4.02
C SER A 215 2.77 -0.44 -5.15
N ALA A 216 4.02 -0.83 -5.41
CA ALA A 216 4.86 -0.26 -6.47
C ALA A 216 4.32 -0.56 -7.87
N ARG A 217 4.00 -1.83 -8.14
CA ARG A 217 3.50 -2.26 -9.46
C ARG A 217 2.17 -1.61 -9.82
N LEU A 218 1.32 -1.41 -8.83
CA LEU A 218 -0.02 -0.87 -9.02
C LEU A 218 -0.09 0.66 -8.86
N LEU A 219 1.03 1.30 -8.50
CA LEU A 219 1.07 2.74 -8.22
C LEU A 219 -0.08 3.13 -7.28
N CYS A 220 -0.12 2.53 -6.09
CA CYS A 220 -1.20 2.71 -5.13
C CYS A 220 -0.69 2.76 -3.69
N GLY A 221 -1.53 3.30 -2.79
CA GLY A 221 -1.45 3.03 -1.37
C GLY A 221 -1.95 1.61 -1.11
N TYR A 222 -1.27 0.83 -0.27
CA TYR A 222 -1.67 -0.52 0.08
C TYR A 222 -1.66 -0.70 1.59
N LEU A 223 -2.83 -1.02 2.16
CA LEU A 223 -3.01 -1.32 3.58
C LEU A 223 -3.19 -2.82 3.75
N TYR A 224 -2.46 -3.40 4.67
CA TYR A 224 -2.55 -4.81 5.05
C TYR A 224 -2.78 -4.88 6.56
N ALA A 225 -3.97 -5.31 6.98
CA ALA A 225 -4.35 -5.51 8.37
C ALA A 225 -4.41 -7.01 8.65
N SER A 226 -3.69 -7.50 9.66
CA SER A 226 -3.57 -8.94 9.91
C SER A 226 -4.04 -9.32 11.30
N ALA A 227 -4.69 -10.48 11.40
CA ALA A 227 -5.08 -11.07 12.68
C ALA A 227 -3.87 -11.24 13.61
N GLY A 228 -4.12 -11.08 14.90
CA GLY A 228 -3.09 -11.11 15.93
C GLY A 228 -3.56 -11.78 17.22
N HIS A 229 -3.37 -11.10 18.33
CA HIS A 229 -3.69 -11.62 19.65
C HIS A 229 -5.18 -11.97 19.81
N GLY A 230 -5.47 -13.13 20.34
CA GLY A 230 -6.84 -13.60 20.62
C GLY A 230 -7.32 -14.72 19.71
N GLU A 231 -6.68 -14.96 18.58
CA GLU A 231 -6.93 -16.15 17.76
C GLU A 231 -6.47 -17.44 18.45
N SER A 232 -7.07 -18.57 18.08
CA SER A 232 -6.64 -19.89 18.57
C SER A 232 -5.23 -20.22 18.06
N THR A 233 -4.43 -20.83 18.90
CA THR A 233 -3.08 -21.29 18.56
C THR A 233 -3.00 -22.81 18.40
N GLN A 234 -4.10 -23.45 18.03
CA GLN A 234 -4.17 -24.90 17.85
C GLN A 234 -3.28 -25.35 16.68
N ASP A 235 -3.47 -24.75 15.48
CA ASP A 235 -2.75 -25.10 14.26
C ASP A 235 -1.85 -23.96 13.75
N MET A 236 -2.18 -22.71 14.07
CA MET A 236 -1.55 -21.50 13.55
C MET A 236 -1.25 -20.51 14.66
N VAL A 237 -0.27 -19.64 14.44
CA VAL A 237 0.01 -18.50 15.32
C VAL A 237 -0.03 -17.22 14.50
N PHE A 238 -0.72 -16.21 14.99
CA PHE A 238 -0.94 -14.94 14.28
C PHE A 238 -0.16 -13.81 14.93
N ALA A 239 0.58 -13.07 14.13
CA ALA A 239 1.54 -12.07 14.62
C ALA A 239 0.96 -10.65 14.74
N GLY A 240 -0.18 -10.33 14.12
CA GLY A 240 -0.69 -8.97 14.09
C GLY A 240 0.29 -8.02 13.37
N HIS A 241 0.82 -8.45 12.23
CA HIS A 241 1.79 -7.69 11.46
C HIS A 241 1.09 -6.85 10.39
N ASP A 242 0.78 -5.59 10.74
CA ASP A 242 0.11 -4.63 9.87
C ASP A 242 1.13 -3.81 9.09
N LEU A 243 0.79 -3.49 7.82
CA LEU A 243 1.67 -2.79 6.91
C LEU A 243 0.90 -1.73 6.12
N ILE A 244 1.50 -0.56 5.93
CA ILE A 244 1.01 0.45 4.99
C ILE A 244 2.16 0.85 4.06
N ALA A 245 1.97 0.63 2.77
CA ALA A 245 2.93 0.99 1.74
C ALA A 245 2.32 1.97 0.72
N GLU A 246 3.15 2.80 0.10
CA GLU A 246 2.78 3.73 -0.95
C GLU A 246 3.83 3.70 -2.05
N ASN A 247 3.43 3.35 -3.27
CA ASN A 247 4.33 3.28 -4.43
C ASN A 247 5.67 2.59 -4.11
N GLY A 248 5.60 1.44 -3.45
CA GLY A 248 6.76 0.63 -3.09
C GLY A 248 7.50 1.02 -1.81
N THR A 249 7.14 2.14 -1.21
CA THR A 249 7.75 2.58 0.06
C THR A 249 6.89 2.14 1.23
N LEU A 250 7.46 1.40 2.17
CA LEU A 250 6.81 1.09 3.43
C LEU A 250 6.77 2.37 4.29
N LEU A 251 5.56 2.81 4.65
CA LEU A 251 5.34 4.05 5.40
C LEU A 251 5.12 3.80 6.89
N ALA A 252 4.39 2.73 7.22
CA ALA A 252 4.11 2.34 8.59
C ALA A 252 4.03 0.83 8.71
N GLU A 253 4.40 0.31 9.87
CA GLU A 253 4.47 -1.13 10.14
C GLU A 253 4.34 -1.37 11.65
N THR A 254 3.60 -2.41 12.05
CA THR A 254 3.67 -2.97 13.41
C THR A 254 4.72 -4.08 13.47
N ALA A 255 5.45 -4.18 14.57
CA ALA A 255 6.33 -5.33 14.74
C ALA A 255 5.51 -6.61 15.02
N PRO A 256 5.87 -7.77 14.44
CA PRO A 256 5.22 -9.04 14.75
C PRO A 256 5.13 -9.29 16.26
N PHE A 257 3.95 -9.71 16.74
CA PHE A 257 3.63 -10.01 18.15
C PHE A 257 3.67 -8.82 19.12
N ALA A 258 3.94 -7.60 18.64
CA ALA A 258 3.99 -6.43 19.51
C ALA A 258 2.62 -5.78 19.76
N GLY A 259 1.64 -6.11 18.90
CA GLY A 259 0.38 -5.36 18.83
C GLY A 259 0.59 -3.92 18.36
N GLY A 260 -0.46 -3.14 18.37
CA GLY A 260 -0.40 -1.74 17.98
C GLY A 260 -1.21 -1.42 16.71
N ILE A 261 -0.91 -0.27 16.13
CA ILE A 261 -1.63 0.28 14.97
C ILE A 261 -0.58 0.78 14.00
N ALA A 262 -0.65 0.36 12.74
CA ALA A 262 0.08 1.01 11.67
C ALA A 262 -0.77 2.20 11.17
N GLU A 263 -0.29 3.43 11.35
CA GLU A 263 -1.01 4.66 11.00
C GLU A 263 -0.08 5.61 10.25
N THR A 264 -0.55 6.17 9.13
CA THR A 264 0.21 7.14 8.31
C THR A 264 -0.72 7.89 7.36
N GLU A 265 -0.17 8.81 6.58
CA GLU A 265 -0.87 9.54 5.52
C GLU A 265 -0.43 9.04 4.14
N ILE A 266 -1.41 8.69 3.26
CA ILE A 266 -1.20 8.26 1.87
C ILE A 266 -1.45 9.45 0.94
N ASP A 267 -0.54 9.71 0.02
CA ASP A 267 -0.67 10.75 -1.01
C ASP A 267 -1.40 10.19 -2.25
N CYS A 268 -2.74 10.28 -2.24
CA CYS A 268 -3.57 9.77 -3.33
C CYS A 268 -3.38 10.56 -4.65
N GLN A 269 -3.12 11.86 -4.58
CA GLN A 269 -2.89 12.68 -5.78
C GLN A 269 -1.56 12.32 -6.46
N ARG A 270 -0.54 11.98 -5.68
CA ARG A 270 0.72 11.48 -6.21
C ARG A 270 0.51 10.20 -7.02
N MET A 271 -0.35 9.28 -6.54
CA MET A 271 -0.63 8.03 -7.27
C MET A 271 -1.27 8.32 -8.64
N GLU A 272 -2.21 9.26 -8.72
CA GLU A 272 -2.78 9.70 -10.01
C GLU A 272 -1.72 10.32 -10.92
N ALA A 273 -0.86 11.19 -10.38
CA ALA A 273 0.20 11.84 -11.14
C ALA A 273 1.24 10.84 -11.68
N GLU A 274 1.63 9.85 -10.89
CA GLU A 274 2.56 8.78 -11.33
C GLU A 274 1.92 7.90 -12.42
N ARG A 275 0.63 7.55 -12.30
CA ARG A 275 -0.10 6.81 -13.34
C ARG A 275 -0.23 7.61 -14.62
N ALA A 276 -0.51 8.92 -14.54
CA ALA A 276 -0.60 9.79 -15.73
C ALA A 276 0.71 9.87 -16.51
N ARG A 277 1.85 9.70 -15.85
CA ARG A 277 3.18 9.67 -16.50
C ARG A 277 3.54 8.30 -17.06
N ASN A 278 2.90 7.25 -16.59
CA ASN A 278 3.22 5.87 -16.97
C ASN A 278 2.32 5.42 -18.13
N THR A 279 2.85 5.48 -19.35
CA THR A 279 2.13 5.14 -20.58
C THR A 279 1.76 3.67 -20.70
N SER A 280 2.33 2.78 -19.88
CA SER A 280 1.98 1.35 -19.84
C SER A 280 0.94 1.00 -18.77
N PHE A 281 0.46 2.01 -18.01
CA PHE A 281 -0.60 1.83 -17.03
C PHE A 281 -1.95 2.20 -17.66
N GLU A 282 -2.57 1.25 -18.33
CA GLU A 282 -3.86 1.44 -19.02
C GLU A 282 -5.03 1.15 -18.09
N LEU A 283 -5.92 2.13 -17.91
CA LEU A 283 -7.12 1.97 -17.10
C LEU A 283 -8.20 1.21 -17.88
N SER A 284 -8.82 0.22 -17.24
CA SER A 284 -9.99 -0.51 -17.74
C SER A 284 -11.01 -0.67 -16.62
N ARG A 285 -12.20 -0.10 -16.81
CA ARG A 285 -13.31 -0.15 -15.84
C ARG A 285 -14.38 -1.17 -16.19
N ASP A 286 -14.14 -1.97 -17.20
CA ASP A 286 -15.11 -2.95 -17.67
C ASP A 286 -15.43 -3.97 -16.56
N GLY A 287 -16.73 -4.19 -16.34
CA GLY A 287 -17.22 -5.13 -15.33
C GLY A 287 -17.15 -4.64 -13.88
N TYR A 288 -16.73 -3.38 -13.62
CA TYR A 288 -16.68 -2.82 -12.26
C TYR A 288 -17.91 -1.98 -11.92
N THR A 289 -18.41 -2.17 -10.71
CA THR A 289 -19.42 -1.30 -10.09
C THR A 289 -18.73 -0.33 -9.13
N THR A 290 -18.97 0.96 -9.30
CA THR A 290 -18.43 2.00 -8.42
C THR A 290 -19.52 2.50 -7.46
N VAL A 291 -19.25 2.39 -6.16
CA VAL A 291 -20.08 2.93 -5.09
C VAL A 291 -19.49 4.25 -4.64
N GLU A 292 -20.29 5.30 -4.63
CA GLU A 292 -19.84 6.62 -4.23
C GLU A 292 -20.18 6.92 -2.77
N PHE A 293 -19.26 7.61 -2.09
CA PHE A 293 -19.46 8.09 -0.72
C PHE A 293 -18.79 9.46 -0.55
N ASP A 294 -19.01 10.11 0.59
CA ASP A 294 -18.43 11.41 0.92
C ASP A 294 -17.75 11.41 2.28
N LEU A 295 -16.64 12.14 2.35
CA LEU A 295 -15.94 12.50 3.59
C LEU A 295 -15.73 14.02 3.64
N GLU A 296 -15.57 14.56 4.83
CA GLU A 296 -15.20 15.97 4.98
C GLU A 296 -13.75 16.21 4.59
N LEU A 297 -13.52 17.22 3.75
CA LEU A 297 -12.18 17.68 3.37
C LEU A 297 -11.59 18.54 4.49
N THR A 298 -11.02 17.91 5.49
CA THR A 298 -10.27 18.56 6.57
C THR A 298 -8.77 18.64 6.22
N GLU A 299 -8.06 19.54 6.87
CA GLU A 299 -6.59 19.52 6.85
C GLU A 299 -6.09 18.21 7.46
N THR A 300 -5.03 17.67 6.85
CA THR A 300 -4.38 16.45 7.34
C THR A 300 -2.99 16.82 7.83
N PRO A 301 -2.77 16.92 9.16
CA PRO A 301 -1.42 17.08 9.70
C PRO A 301 -0.59 15.87 9.28
N LEU A 302 0.54 16.12 8.60
CA LEU A 302 1.44 15.05 8.16
C LEU A 302 2.34 14.64 9.32
N THR A 303 2.28 13.38 9.69
CA THR A 303 3.14 12.76 10.70
C THR A 303 4.20 11.85 10.08
N ARG A 304 4.02 11.49 8.82
CA ARG A 304 4.98 10.69 8.05
C ARG A 304 6.30 11.43 7.86
N TRP A 305 7.40 10.69 7.89
CA TRP A 305 8.69 11.26 7.58
C TRP A 305 8.78 11.61 6.09
N ILE A 306 9.21 12.84 5.80
CA ILE A 306 9.47 13.32 4.44
C ILE A 306 10.97 13.60 4.36
N ASP A 307 11.66 12.93 3.44
CA ASP A 307 13.09 13.11 3.24
C ASP A 307 13.40 14.52 2.73
N PRO A 308 14.11 15.37 3.50
CA PRO A 308 14.52 16.71 3.05
C PRO A 308 15.57 16.68 1.95
N ALA A 309 16.25 15.54 1.75
CA ALA A 309 17.28 15.35 0.75
C ALA A 309 17.08 14.05 -0.05
N PRO A 310 15.97 13.91 -0.80
CA PRO A 310 15.54 12.63 -1.41
C PRO A 310 16.55 12.04 -2.41
N PHE A 311 17.44 12.89 -2.94
CA PHE A 311 18.47 12.46 -3.90
C PHE A 311 19.80 12.04 -3.24
N VAL A 312 19.99 12.37 -1.94
CA VAL A 312 21.25 12.13 -1.22
C VAL A 312 21.00 11.18 -0.05
N PRO A 313 21.39 9.91 -0.14
CA PRO A 313 21.21 8.97 0.96
C PRO A 313 21.88 9.45 2.25
N GLY A 314 21.14 9.40 3.36
CA GLY A 314 21.66 9.75 4.68
C GLY A 314 22.77 8.79 5.17
N ASP A 315 22.63 7.50 4.84
CA ASP A 315 23.64 6.48 5.14
C ASP A 315 24.90 6.69 4.31
N PRO A 316 26.09 6.87 4.94
CA PRO A 316 27.36 7.12 4.24
C PRO A 316 27.75 6.02 3.25
N LYS A 317 27.51 4.75 3.57
CA LYS A 317 27.82 3.61 2.70
C LYS A 317 26.93 3.64 1.45
N ARG A 318 25.62 3.76 1.62
CA ARG A 318 24.66 3.88 0.51
C ARG A 318 24.93 5.11 -0.36
N ARG A 319 25.32 6.22 0.25
CA ARG A 319 25.70 7.44 -0.46
C ARG A 319 26.94 7.22 -1.33
N ALA A 320 28.00 6.60 -0.78
CA ALA A 320 29.23 6.29 -1.52
C ALA A 320 28.94 5.35 -2.71
N GLU A 321 28.16 4.30 -2.49
CA GLU A 321 27.74 3.35 -3.54
C GLU A 321 26.95 4.06 -4.65
N ARG A 322 26.01 4.95 -4.29
CA ARG A 322 25.23 5.73 -5.25
C ARG A 322 26.10 6.70 -6.04
N CYS A 323 27.01 7.43 -5.39
CA CYS A 323 27.93 8.35 -6.06
C CYS A 323 28.83 7.60 -7.03
N GLU A 324 29.37 6.45 -6.64
CA GLU A 324 30.21 5.63 -7.52
C GLU A 324 29.42 5.11 -8.73
N LEU A 325 28.17 4.67 -8.52
CA LEU A 325 27.29 4.23 -9.61
C LEU A 325 27.00 5.37 -10.59
N ILE A 326 26.70 6.58 -10.09
CA ILE A 326 26.41 7.77 -10.94
C ILE A 326 27.64 8.10 -11.80
N LEU A 327 28.84 8.15 -11.21
CA LEU A 327 30.07 8.42 -11.94
C LEU A 327 30.37 7.34 -12.98
N LYS A 328 30.10 6.06 -12.64
CA LYS A 328 30.27 4.94 -13.58
C LYS A 328 29.31 5.03 -14.76
N MET A 329 28.03 5.33 -14.52
CA MET A 329 27.02 5.49 -15.59
C MET A 329 27.40 6.62 -16.55
N GLN A 330 27.84 7.77 -16.02
CA GLN A 330 28.23 8.91 -16.84
C GLN A 330 29.50 8.61 -17.65
N ALA A 331 30.51 7.99 -17.02
CA ALA A 331 31.76 7.63 -17.69
C ALA A 331 31.55 6.59 -18.79
N ASP A 332 30.71 5.59 -18.56
CA ASP A 332 30.38 4.55 -19.53
C ASP A 332 29.69 5.13 -20.77
N GLY A 333 28.68 5.98 -20.54
CA GLY A 333 27.99 6.69 -21.62
C GLY A 333 28.93 7.56 -22.44
N LEU A 334 29.84 8.30 -21.80
CA LEU A 334 30.84 9.14 -22.49
C LEU A 334 31.88 8.28 -23.21
N ALA A 335 32.40 7.23 -22.61
CA ALA A 335 33.37 6.32 -23.22
C ALA A 335 32.81 5.75 -24.53
N LYS A 336 31.56 5.30 -24.53
CA LYS A 336 30.89 4.79 -25.76
C LYS A 336 30.77 5.86 -26.86
N ARG A 337 30.55 7.11 -26.50
CA ARG A 337 30.49 8.21 -27.48
C ARG A 337 31.86 8.54 -28.05
N LEU A 338 32.91 8.60 -27.22
CA LEU A 338 34.28 8.82 -27.64
C LEU A 338 34.78 7.72 -28.59
N GLU A 339 34.49 6.47 -28.24
CA GLU A 339 34.80 5.31 -29.07
C GLU A 339 34.12 5.36 -30.42
N HIS A 340 32.77 5.57 -30.44
CA HIS A 340 31.99 5.62 -31.65
C HIS A 340 32.40 6.77 -32.59
N ALA A 341 32.72 7.94 -32.01
CA ALA A 341 33.13 9.11 -32.78
C ALA A 341 34.60 9.06 -33.20
N HIS A 342 35.36 8.03 -32.78
CA HIS A 342 36.81 7.93 -32.95
C HIS A 342 37.55 9.19 -32.44
N ALA A 343 36.99 9.80 -31.38
CA ALA A 343 37.54 11.05 -30.81
C ALA A 343 38.89 10.79 -30.16
N LYS A 344 39.88 11.60 -30.53
CA LYS A 344 41.22 11.49 -29.96
C LYS A 344 41.39 12.27 -28.66
N THR A 345 40.55 13.26 -28.40
CA THR A 345 40.64 14.16 -27.26
C THR A 345 39.27 14.54 -26.77
N ALA A 346 39.09 14.68 -25.46
CA ALA A 346 37.92 15.34 -24.86
C ALA A 346 38.36 16.73 -24.39
N VAL A 347 37.63 17.78 -24.79
CA VAL A 347 37.92 19.16 -24.39
C VAL A 347 36.82 19.68 -23.48
N ILE A 348 37.21 20.22 -22.34
CA ILE A 348 36.27 20.72 -21.32
C ILE A 348 36.64 22.15 -20.93
N GLY A 349 35.71 23.07 -21.02
CA GLY A 349 35.81 24.40 -20.44
C GLY A 349 35.66 24.36 -18.92
N ILE A 350 36.68 24.73 -18.18
CA ILE A 350 36.71 24.75 -16.72
C ILE A 350 36.37 26.14 -16.22
N SER A 351 35.17 26.27 -15.61
CA SER A 351 34.73 27.52 -14.99
C SER A 351 35.14 27.66 -13.51
N GLY A 352 35.72 26.61 -12.90
CA GLY A 352 35.95 26.53 -11.47
C GLY A 352 34.71 26.19 -10.64
N GLY A 353 33.56 25.88 -11.28
CA GLY A 353 32.33 25.39 -10.66
C GLY A 353 32.29 23.86 -10.57
N LEU A 354 31.38 23.36 -9.73
CA LEU A 354 31.20 21.91 -9.50
C LEU A 354 30.84 21.13 -10.77
N ASP A 355 30.05 21.69 -11.67
CA ASP A 355 29.62 21.02 -12.90
C ASP A 355 30.79 20.72 -13.83
N SER A 356 31.63 21.72 -14.06
CA SER A 356 32.82 21.55 -14.91
C SER A 356 33.87 20.61 -14.27
N CYS A 357 34.01 20.64 -12.93
CA CYS A 357 34.86 19.70 -12.20
C CYS A 357 34.34 18.26 -12.33
N LEU A 358 33.01 18.05 -12.16
CA LEU A 358 32.37 16.74 -12.33
C LEU A 358 32.58 16.22 -13.76
N ALA A 359 32.33 17.07 -14.77
CA ALA A 359 32.55 16.72 -16.17
C ALA A 359 34.00 16.30 -16.46
N LEU A 360 34.98 16.99 -15.84
CA LEU A 360 36.40 16.62 -15.94
C LEU A 360 36.69 15.24 -15.35
N LEU A 361 36.18 14.96 -14.15
CA LEU A 361 36.34 13.66 -13.49
C LEU A 361 35.70 12.52 -14.30
N VAL A 362 34.52 12.76 -14.86
CA VAL A 362 33.83 11.80 -15.73
C VAL A 362 34.62 11.54 -17.01
N ALA A 363 35.20 12.59 -17.65
CA ALA A 363 36.01 12.44 -18.85
C ALA A 363 37.31 11.66 -18.59
N VAL A 364 37.99 11.93 -17.47
CA VAL A 364 39.17 11.17 -17.08
C VAL A 364 38.84 9.70 -16.82
N ARG A 365 37.71 9.40 -16.15
CA ARG A 365 37.25 8.02 -15.96
C ARG A 365 36.91 7.32 -17.28
N ALA A 366 36.23 8.01 -18.20
CA ALA A 366 35.92 7.47 -19.53
C ALA A 366 37.19 7.13 -20.32
N MET A 367 38.20 8.01 -20.33
CA MET A 367 39.47 7.72 -20.96
C MET A 367 40.19 6.51 -20.33
N LYS A 368 40.16 6.41 -19.01
CA LYS A 368 40.73 5.24 -18.30
C LYS A 368 40.02 3.94 -18.69
N GLN A 369 38.70 3.94 -18.83
CA GLN A 369 37.95 2.78 -19.28
C GLN A 369 38.30 2.34 -20.70
N LEU A 370 38.64 3.30 -21.57
CA LEU A 370 39.11 3.05 -22.94
C LEU A 370 40.59 2.68 -23.01
N GLY A 371 41.28 2.50 -21.87
CA GLY A 371 42.72 2.22 -21.83
C GLY A 371 43.58 3.40 -22.27
N ARG A 372 43.06 4.63 -22.21
CA ARG A 372 43.69 5.85 -22.70
C ARG A 372 44.23 6.72 -21.56
N PRO A 373 45.28 7.51 -21.77
CA PRO A 373 45.86 8.36 -20.74
C PRO A 373 44.97 9.58 -20.41
N ALA A 374 45.07 10.06 -19.17
CA ALA A 374 44.34 11.25 -18.74
C ALA A 374 44.74 12.53 -19.52
N SER A 375 45.94 12.56 -20.13
CA SER A 375 46.40 13.63 -21.02
C SER A 375 45.55 13.81 -22.27
N ASP A 376 44.72 12.84 -22.64
CA ASP A 376 43.77 12.94 -23.72
C ASP A 376 42.55 13.79 -23.32
N VAL A 377 42.43 14.22 -22.07
CA VAL A 377 41.45 15.20 -21.60
C VAL A 377 42.11 16.57 -21.50
N LEU A 378 41.65 17.50 -22.34
CA LEU A 378 42.16 18.88 -22.33
C LEU A 378 41.21 19.77 -21.52
N ALA A 379 41.67 20.18 -20.34
CA ALA A 379 40.97 21.15 -19.51
C ALA A 379 41.36 22.58 -19.90
N VAL A 380 40.40 23.39 -20.34
CA VAL A 380 40.64 24.76 -20.81
C VAL A 380 40.01 25.76 -19.87
N THR A 381 40.78 26.65 -19.29
CA THR A 381 40.22 27.77 -18.52
C THR A 381 40.28 29.04 -19.36
N MET A 382 39.20 29.81 -19.36
CA MET A 382 39.02 31.03 -20.14
C MET A 382 38.68 32.21 -19.21
N PRO A 383 39.61 32.75 -18.43
CA PRO A 383 39.31 33.87 -17.55
C PRO A 383 38.99 35.13 -18.35
N CYS A 384 37.93 35.84 -17.92
CA CYS A 384 37.52 37.11 -18.51
C CYS A 384 37.41 38.19 -17.41
N PHE A 385 37.07 39.41 -17.80
CA PHE A 385 37.01 40.58 -16.87
C PHE A 385 36.07 40.38 -15.69
N GLY A 386 35.06 39.53 -15.80
CA GLY A 386 34.13 39.17 -14.72
C GLY A 386 34.51 37.95 -13.88
N THR A 387 35.63 37.32 -14.15
CA THR A 387 36.07 36.11 -13.43
C THR A 387 36.59 36.49 -12.04
N THR A 388 35.93 36.02 -10.99
CA THR A 388 36.35 36.26 -9.60
C THR A 388 37.67 35.54 -9.29
N HIS A 389 38.43 36.06 -8.31
CA HIS A 389 39.66 35.42 -7.86
C HIS A 389 39.42 33.97 -7.39
N ARG A 390 38.30 33.73 -6.70
CA ARG A 390 37.90 32.38 -6.25
C ARG A 390 37.69 31.42 -7.42
N THR A 391 36.96 31.86 -8.47
CA THR A 391 36.70 31.04 -9.66
C THR A 391 37.97 30.73 -10.46
N ARG A 392 38.95 31.65 -10.42
CA ARG A 392 40.24 31.48 -11.09
C ARG A 392 41.22 30.57 -10.35
N SER A 393 41.12 30.53 -9.01
CA SER A 393 42.03 29.72 -8.15
C SER A 393 41.54 28.28 -7.96
N ASN A 394 40.28 28.00 -8.17
CA ASN A 394 39.74 26.63 -8.18
C ASN A 394 40.09 25.88 -9.47
#